data_9e789f56d690fe2d404048d37c46c364
#
_entry.id   9e789f56d690fe2d404048d37c46c364
#
_cell.length_a   1.000
_cell.length_b   1.000
_cell.length_c   1.000
_cell.angle_alpha   90.00
_cell.angle_beta   90.00
_cell.angle_gamma   90.00
#
_symmetry.space_group_name_H-M   'P 1'
#
loop_
_entity.id
_entity.type
_entity.pdbx_description
1 polymer ?
#
loop_
_entity_poly.entity_id
_entity_poly.type
_entity_poly.pdbx_seq_one_letter_code
_entity_poly.pdbx_strand_id
1 'polypeptide(L)'
;MELNIKELSNGIRIVHQEVTHTRLVHCGFILDIGSRDESKEQEGLAHFWEHMAFKGTKKRKTFHILNRLESLGGELNAYTTKEKVCFYASTLKEHYGKASELLFEEMAMYRDSPDDSIQDELDELVFENHALGRNILGTEQTVGSFRQQDFFDFISTRLDTNRLIFSVVGNISFKKVLQGIEGPLSQIQTK
;
A
#
# COMPACT_ATOMS: atom_id res chain seq x y z
N MET A 1 -8.33 25.59 -0.08
CA MET A 1 -8.42 24.27 0.60
C MET A 1 -7.19 24.15 1.48
N GLU A 2 -7.37 23.83 2.75
CA GLU A 2 -6.26 23.73 3.72
C GLU A 2 -5.74 22.30 3.76
N LEU A 3 -4.43 22.13 3.64
CA LEU A 3 -3.75 20.84 3.74
C LEU A 3 -3.19 20.71 5.17
N ASN A 4 -3.63 19.70 5.88
CA ASN A 4 -3.12 19.38 7.21
C ASN A 4 -2.06 18.27 7.11
N ILE A 5 -0.91 18.50 7.75
CA ILE A 5 0.19 17.53 7.78
C ILE A 5 0.60 17.35 9.24
N LYS A 6 0.78 16.09 9.66
CA LYS A 6 1.34 15.74 10.96
C LYS A 6 2.39 14.64 10.76
N GLU A 7 3.57 14.88 11.28
CA GLU A 7 4.62 13.86 11.41
C GLU A 7 4.55 13.24 12.80
N LEU A 8 4.60 11.93 12.86
CA LEU A 8 4.63 11.15 14.09
C LEU A 8 6.08 11.00 14.57
N SER A 9 6.26 10.63 15.83
CA SER A 9 7.58 10.43 16.45
C SER A 9 8.44 9.36 15.77
N ASN A 10 7.82 8.44 15.03
CA ASN A 10 8.49 7.43 14.24
C ASN A 10 8.71 7.82 12.77
N GLY A 11 8.48 9.08 12.39
CA GLY A 11 8.72 9.62 11.05
C GLY A 11 7.57 9.44 10.05
N ILE A 12 6.53 8.67 10.38
CA ILE A 12 5.35 8.52 9.51
C ILE A 12 4.63 9.85 9.38
N ARG A 13 4.31 10.24 8.16
CA ARG A 13 3.57 11.47 7.85
C ARG A 13 2.10 11.16 7.59
N ILE A 14 1.22 11.88 8.25
CA ILE A 14 -0.21 11.87 8.01
C ILE A 14 -0.54 13.14 7.22
N VAL A 15 -1.13 12.97 6.03
CA VAL A 15 -1.53 14.07 5.14
C VAL A 15 -3.05 14.05 5.00
N HIS A 16 -3.71 15.17 5.25
CA HIS A 16 -5.16 15.24 5.23
C HIS A 16 -5.67 16.49 4.53
N GLN A 17 -6.74 16.32 3.74
CA GLN A 17 -7.50 17.42 3.17
C GLN A 17 -9.00 17.19 3.39
N GLU A 18 -9.66 18.10 4.09
CA GLU A 18 -11.11 18.05 4.27
C GLU A 18 -11.85 18.58 3.03
N VAL A 19 -12.81 17.79 2.53
CA VAL A 19 -13.64 18.10 1.36
C VAL A 19 -15.10 17.94 1.74
N THR A 20 -15.75 19.01 2.17
CA THR A 20 -17.08 18.98 2.81
C THR A 20 -18.26 18.77 1.86
N HIS A 21 -18.08 19.04 0.55
CA HIS A 21 -19.15 18.93 -0.46
C HIS A 21 -19.37 17.51 -1.00
N THR A 22 -18.62 16.53 -0.50
CA THR A 22 -18.81 15.10 -0.82
C THR A 22 -19.19 14.32 0.43
N ARG A 23 -19.69 13.09 0.26
CA ARG A 23 -19.83 12.11 1.35
C ARG A 23 -18.72 11.05 1.33
N LEU A 24 -17.84 11.11 0.34
CA LEU A 24 -16.76 10.14 0.19
C LEU A 24 -15.53 10.52 1.03
N VAL A 25 -14.79 9.51 1.42
CA VAL A 25 -13.45 9.60 1.98
C VAL A 25 -12.57 8.60 1.23
N HIS A 26 -11.44 9.10 0.73
CA HIS A 26 -10.36 8.30 0.17
C HIS A 26 -9.22 8.31 1.18
N CYS A 27 -8.72 7.16 1.54
CA CYS A 27 -7.59 7.04 2.46
C CYS A 27 -6.66 5.89 2.04
N GLY A 28 -5.38 6.00 2.38
CA GLY A 28 -4.44 4.95 2.01
C GLY A 28 -3.03 5.21 2.47
N PHE A 29 -2.22 4.15 2.37
CA PHE A 29 -0.79 4.15 2.57
C PHE A 29 -0.09 4.36 1.23
N ILE A 30 0.92 5.21 1.22
CA ILE A 30 1.87 5.38 0.13
C ILE A 30 3.25 5.08 0.72
N LEU A 31 3.89 4.05 0.17
CA LEU A 31 5.24 3.63 0.54
C LEU A 31 6.18 3.99 -0.60
N ASP A 32 7.24 4.72 -0.32
CA ASP A 32 8.33 5.01 -1.26
C ASP A 32 9.25 3.79 -1.36
N ILE A 33 8.70 2.69 -1.86
CA ILE A 33 9.33 1.39 -2.13
C ILE A 33 8.66 0.85 -3.39
N GLY A 34 9.45 0.51 -4.41
CA GLY A 34 8.93 -0.05 -5.65
C GLY A 34 9.88 -1.07 -6.27
N SER A 35 9.60 -1.54 -7.48
CA SER A 35 10.43 -2.56 -8.13
C SER A 35 11.87 -2.10 -8.37
N ARG A 36 12.14 -0.79 -8.43
CA ARG A 36 13.52 -0.27 -8.53
C ARG A 36 14.38 -0.55 -7.30
N ASP A 37 13.77 -0.82 -6.13
CA ASP A 37 14.46 -1.11 -4.88
C ASP A 37 14.85 -2.60 -4.75
N GLU A 38 14.43 -3.44 -5.69
CA GLU A 38 14.71 -4.87 -5.73
C GLU A 38 16.12 -5.18 -6.24
N SER A 39 16.72 -6.29 -5.80
CA SER A 39 17.86 -6.89 -6.47
C SER A 39 17.41 -7.67 -7.71
N LYS A 40 18.35 -8.16 -8.55
CA LYS A 40 17.99 -9.01 -9.70
C LYS A 40 17.31 -10.31 -9.30
N GLU A 41 17.70 -10.86 -8.17
CA GLU A 41 17.13 -12.10 -7.61
C GLU A 41 15.75 -11.88 -6.98
N GLN A 42 15.39 -10.62 -6.73
CA GLN A 42 14.14 -10.20 -6.10
C GLN A 42 13.17 -9.55 -7.07
N GLU A 43 13.44 -9.57 -8.37
CA GLU A 43 12.54 -9.00 -9.38
C GLU A 43 11.11 -9.55 -9.25
N GLY A 44 10.14 -8.66 -9.06
CA GLY A 44 8.73 -8.97 -8.82
C GLY A 44 8.32 -9.02 -7.35
N LEU A 45 9.24 -8.85 -6.39
CA LEU A 45 8.94 -9.03 -4.97
C LEU A 45 8.07 -7.91 -4.38
N ALA A 46 8.23 -6.67 -4.84
CA ALA A 46 7.38 -5.55 -4.44
C ALA A 46 5.93 -5.73 -4.89
N HIS A 47 5.75 -6.14 -6.15
CA HIS A 47 4.45 -6.49 -6.69
C HIS A 47 3.90 -7.76 -6.03
N PHE A 48 4.76 -8.76 -5.81
CA PHE A 48 4.41 -9.93 -5.04
C PHE A 48 3.96 -9.54 -3.63
N TRP A 49 4.48 -8.55 -2.96
CA TRP A 49 4.00 -8.03 -1.67
C TRP A 49 2.62 -7.35 -1.79
N GLU A 50 2.43 -6.46 -2.74
CA GLU A 50 1.14 -5.80 -2.96
C GLU A 50 0.03 -6.83 -3.14
N HIS A 51 0.28 -7.83 -3.93
CA HIS A 51 -0.64 -8.93 -4.06
C HIS A 51 -0.75 -9.80 -2.77
N MET A 52 0.20 -9.91 -1.82
CA MET A 52 0.04 -10.57 -0.49
C MET A 52 -0.99 -9.85 0.38
N ALA A 53 -1.20 -8.56 0.21
CA ALA A 53 -2.10 -7.77 1.02
C ALA A 53 -3.56 -8.27 1.00
N PHE A 54 -4.04 -8.89 -0.08
CA PHE A 54 -5.43 -9.29 -0.22
C PHE A 54 -5.75 -10.77 0.07
N LYS A 55 -4.76 -11.61 0.42
CA LYS A 55 -5.01 -13.07 0.63
C LYS A 55 -5.47 -13.46 2.04
N GLY A 56 -5.68 -12.49 2.90
CA GLY A 56 -6.17 -12.73 4.24
C GLY A 56 -5.08 -12.73 5.30
N THR A 57 -5.49 -12.62 6.52
CA THR A 57 -4.64 -12.58 7.71
C THR A 57 -4.85 -13.85 8.55
N LYS A 58 -4.07 -14.04 9.62
CA LYS A 58 -4.35 -15.07 10.63
C LYS A 58 -5.75 -14.92 11.26
N LYS A 59 -6.35 -13.74 11.17
CA LYS A 59 -7.66 -13.42 11.75
C LYS A 59 -8.80 -13.47 10.75
N ARG A 60 -8.54 -13.24 9.44
CA ARG A 60 -9.59 -13.09 8.41
C ARG A 60 -9.16 -13.74 7.10
N LYS A 61 -10.09 -14.44 6.44
CA LYS A 61 -9.92 -14.96 5.07
C LYS A 61 -10.13 -13.82 4.06
N THR A 62 -9.50 -13.90 2.89
CA THR A 62 -9.62 -12.97 1.74
C THR A 62 -11.04 -12.48 1.49
N PHE A 63 -12.00 -13.40 1.37
CA PHE A 63 -13.42 -13.08 1.14
C PHE A 63 -14.01 -12.15 2.21
N HIS A 64 -13.62 -12.33 3.48
CA HIS A 64 -14.12 -11.48 4.56
C HIS A 64 -13.52 -10.07 4.55
N ILE A 65 -12.34 -9.91 3.98
CA ILE A 65 -11.65 -8.63 3.87
C ILE A 65 -12.32 -7.79 2.77
N LEU A 66 -12.36 -8.29 1.56
CA LEU A 66 -12.93 -7.58 0.40
C LEU A 66 -14.42 -7.28 0.60
N ASN A 67 -15.22 -8.29 0.94
CA ASN A 67 -16.65 -8.09 1.16
C ASN A 67 -17.00 -7.12 2.31
N ARG A 68 -16.13 -6.92 3.28
CA ARG A 68 -16.44 -6.07 4.45
C ARG A 68 -16.57 -4.59 4.09
N LEU A 69 -15.87 -4.13 3.06
CA LEU A 69 -15.98 -2.76 2.57
C LEU A 69 -16.91 -2.67 1.36
N GLU A 70 -16.84 -3.64 0.44
CA GLU A 70 -17.68 -3.71 -0.75
C GLU A 70 -19.17 -3.81 -0.40
N SER A 71 -19.54 -4.61 0.62
CA SER A 71 -20.94 -4.70 1.11
C SER A 71 -21.47 -3.37 1.66
N LEU A 72 -20.61 -2.40 1.92
CA LEU A 72 -20.95 -1.05 2.36
C LEU A 72 -20.84 -0.02 1.23
N GLY A 73 -20.63 -0.48 -0.03
CA GLY A 73 -20.42 0.39 -1.19
C GLY A 73 -19.05 1.07 -1.21
N GLY A 74 -18.07 0.53 -0.49
CA GLY A 74 -16.68 0.99 -0.53
C GLY A 74 -15.82 0.11 -1.43
N GLU A 75 -14.61 0.55 -1.69
CA GLU A 75 -13.58 -0.12 -2.48
C GLU A 75 -12.28 -0.20 -1.67
N LEU A 76 -11.59 -1.32 -1.75
CA LEU A 76 -10.25 -1.52 -1.22
C LEU A 76 -9.38 -2.05 -2.34
N ASN A 77 -8.24 -1.40 -2.59
CA ASN A 77 -7.37 -1.75 -3.71
C ASN A 77 -5.91 -1.38 -3.41
N ALA A 78 -4.99 -1.87 -4.26
CA ALA A 78 -3.59 -1.50 -4.21
C ALA A 78 -2.99 -1.43 -5.62
N TYR A 79 -1.81 -0.84 -5.74
CA TYR A 79 -0.99 -0.89 -6.94
C TYR A 79 0.49 -0.75 -6.59
N THR A 80 1.33 -1.36 -7.42
CA THR A 80 2.80 -1.24 -7.39
C THR A 80 3.28 -0.52 -8.64
N THR A 81 4.26 0.36 -8.47
CA THR A 81 4.99 1.00 -9.57
C THR A 81 6.48 0.75 -9.38
N LYS A 82 7.30 1.29 -10.29
CA LYS A 82 8.77 1.24 -10.15
C LYS A 82 9.27 1.89 -8.86
N GLU A 83 8.55 2.86 -8.32
CA GLU A 83 9.01 3.72 -7.22
C GLU A 83 8.16 3.64 -5.95
N LYS A 84 6.94 3.11 -6.00
CA LYS A 84 6.05 3.07 -4.84
C LYS A 84 5.07 1.92 -4.87
N VAL A 85 4.68 1.49 -3.67
CA VAL A 85 3.51 0.64 -3.42
C VAL A 85 2.45 1.49 -2.71
N CYS A 86 1.20 1.38 -3.16
CA CYS A 86 0.07 2.09 -2.60
C CYS A 86 -1.05 1.12 -2.24
N PHE A 87 -1.57 1.23 -1.02
CA PHE A 87 -2.79 0.55 -0.56
C PHE A 87 -3.83 1.62 -0.25
N TYR A 88 -4.99 1.56 -0.86
CA TYR A 88 -6.00 2.60 -0.67
C TYR A 88 -7.42 2.04 -0.57
N ALA A 89 -8.28 2.82 0.08
CA ALA A 89 -9.70 2.57 0.18
C ALA A 89 -10.51 3.83 -0.16
N SER A 90 -11.65 3.62 -0.79
CA SER A 90 -12.67 4.64 -1.05
C SER A 90 -13.96 4.21 -0.37
N THR A 91 -14.56 5.08 0.46
CA THR A 91 -15.76 4.72 1.20
C THR A 91 -16.58 5.95 1.58
N LEU A 92 -17.80 5.72 2.07
CA LEU A 92 -18.56 6.77 2.73
C LEU A 92 -17.93 7.13 4.08
N LYS A 93 -18.02 8.39 4.50
CA LYS A 93 -17.42 8.91 5.73
C LYS A 93 -17.83 8.15 7.00
N GLU A 94 -19.02 7.55 6.98
CA GLU A 94 -19.55 6.76 8.08
C GLU A 94 -18.78 5.45 8.29
N HIS A 95 -18.09 4.97 7.24
CA HIS A 95 -17.34 3.71 7.22
C HIS A 95 -15.82 3.88 7.25
N TYR A 96 -15.32 5.12 7.37
CA TYR A 96 -13.88 5.41 7.42
C TYR A 96 -13.11 4.56 8.44
N GLY A 97 -13.68 4.37 9.64
CA GLY A 97 -13.02 3.54 10.68
C GLY A 97 -12.81 2.09 10.25
N LYS A 98 -13.75 1.51 9.48
CA LYS A 98 -13.59 0.15 8.93
C LYS A 98 -12.58 0.12 7.80
N ALA A 99 -12.59 1.13 6.92
CA ALA A 99 -11.65 1.23 5.82
C ALA A 99 -10.20 1.37 6.34
N SER A 100 -9.96 2.23 7.32
CA SER A 100 -8.64 2.38 7.92
C SER A 100 -8.17 1.11 8.64
N GLU A 101 -9.04 0.41 9.38
CA GLU A 101 -8.73 -0.89 10.00
C GLU A 101 -8.28 -1.93 8.96
N LEU A 102 -9.04 -2.03 7.84
CA LEU A 102 -8.72 -2.96 6.77
C LEU A 102 -7.38 -2.62 6.09
N LEU A 103 -7.13 -1.35 5.80
CA LEU A 103 -5.85 -0.92 5.22
C LEU A 103 -4.65 -1.31 6.09
N PHE A 104 -4.77 -1.25 7.42
CA PHE A 104 -3.71 -1.74 8.32
C PHE A 104 -3.53 -3.26 8.24
N GLU A 105 -4.60 -4.01 8.06
CA GLU A 105 -4.54 -5.46 7.91
C GLU A 105 -3.95 -5.86 6.56
N GLU A 106 -4.28 -5.13 5.50
CA GLU A 106 -3.88 -5.42 4.11
C GLU A 106 -2.41 -5.09 3.83
N MET A 107 -1.86 -4.04 4.42
CA MET A 107 -0.43 -3.72 4.29
C MET A 107 0.48 -4.91 4.69
N ALA A 108 -0.12 -5.97 5.23
CA ALA A 108 0.55 -7.16 5.70
C ALA A 108 0.39 -8.44 4.85
N MET A 109 -0.39 -8.51 3.73
CA MET A 109 -0.62 -9.78 2.97
C MET A 109 -1.12 -9.68 1.47
N TYR A 110 -1.29 -10.76 0.63
CA TYR A 110 -1.24 -10.79 -0.85
C TYR A 110 -1.89 -11.87 -1.79
N ARG A 111 -2.23 -11.62 -3.10
CA ARG A 111 -1.97 -12.29 -4.43
C ARG A 111 -2.88 -11.96 -5.65
N ASP A 112 -2.29 -11.70 -6.83
CA ASP A 112 -2.57 -11.91 -8.28
C ASP A 112 -3.42 -10.98 -9.16
N SER A 113 -2.79 -10.30 -10.22
CA SER A 113 -3.42 -9.80 -11.45
C SER A 113 -2.42 -9.54 -12.61
N PRO A 114 -2.78 -9.74 -13.93
CA PRO A 114 -1.85 -9.81 -15.06
C PRO A 114 -1.77 -8.61 -16.03
N ASP A 115 -2.26 -7.42 -15.75
CA ASP A 115 -2.53 -6.39 -16.80
C ASP A 115 -1.44 -5.32 -17.06
N ASP A 116 -0.24 -5.39 -16.45
CA ASP A 116 0.74 -4.29 -16.49
C ASP A 116 1.91 -4.46 -17.48
N SER A 117 1.90 -5.45 -18.38
CA SER A 117 3.08 -5.85 -19.18
C SER A 117 3.53 -4.83 -20.25
N ILE A 118 2.63 -4.08 -20.89
CA ILE A 118 2.97 -3.15 -22.00
C ILE A 118 3.82 -1.96 -21.52
N GLN A 119 3.54 -1.42 -20.35
CA GLN A 119 4.32 -0.33 -19.78
C GLN A 119 5.72 -0.78 -19.40
N ASP A 120 5.87 -2.00 -18.88
CA ASP A 120 7.16 -2.58 -18.51
C ASP A 120 8.07 -2.80 -19.72
N GLU A 121 7.53 -3.24 -20.88
CA GLU A 121 8.30 -3.37 -22.13
C GLU A 121 8.87 -2.04 -22.62
N LEU A 122 8.11 -0.94 -22.49
CA LEU A 122 8.59 0.40 -22.82
C LEU A 122 9.69 0.85 -21.87
N ASP A 123 9.52 0.62 -20.58
CA ASP A 123 10.50 0.98 -19.55
C ASP A 123 11.81 0.20 -19.72
N GLU A 124 11.75 -1.07 -20.11
CA GLU A 124 12.94 -1.90 -20.39
C GLU A 124 13.76 -1.34 -21.56
N LEU A 125 13.10 -0.85 -22.62
CA LEU A 125 13.76 -0.23 -23.78
C LEU A 125 14.40 1.13 -23.43
N VAL A 126 13.76 1.93 -22.60
CA VAL A 126 14.23 3.28 -22.24
C VAL A 126 15.32 3.22 -21.18
N PHE A 127 15.23 2.28 -20.24
CA PHE A 127 16.13 2.14 -19.08
C PHE A 127 16.94 0.84 -19.12
N GLU A 128 17.51 0.52 -20.27
CA GLU A 128 18.30 -0.71 -20.48
C GLU A 128 19.36 -0.90 -19.37
N ASN A 129 19.40 -2.08 -18.78
CA ASN A 129 20.29 -2.44 -17.65
C ASN A 129 20.15 -1.60 -16.37
N HIS A 130 19.09 -0.82 -16.23
CA HIS A 130 18.79 -0.05 -15.02
C HIS A 130 17.61 -0.68 -14.24
N ALA A 131 17.56 -0.45 -12.93
CA ALA A 131 16.48 -0.98 -12.08
C ALA A 131 15.08 -0.52 -12.50
N LEU A 132 14.96 0.68 -13.09
CA LEU A 132 13.70 1.21 -13.62
C LEU A 132 13.23 0.49 -14.92
N GLY A 133 14.12 -0.18 -15.64
CA GLY A 133 13.79 -0.98 -16.81
C GLY A 133 13.36 -2.42 -16.51
N ARG A 134 13.44 -2.88 -15.26
CA ARG A 134 13.05 -4.25 -14.91
C ARG A 134 11.54 -4.40 -14.90
N ASN A 135 11.07 -5.61 -15.24
CA ASN A 135 9.65 -5.93 -15.17
C ASN A 135 9.15 -5.91 -13.71
N ILE A 136 8.04 -5.21 -13.45
CA ILE A 136 7.42 -5.13 -12.11
C ILE A 136 6.91 -6.50 -11.67
N LEU A 137 6.43 -7.33 -12.59
CA LEU A 137 5.91 -8.67 -12.31
C LEU A 137 7.00 -9.69 -11.97
N GLY A 138 8.27 -9.35 -12.25
CA GLY A 138 9.37 -10.31 -12.20
C GLY A 138 9.34 -11.31 -13.36
N THR A 139 10.08 -12.39 -13.22
CA THR A 139 10.13 -13.50 -14.17
C THR A 139 9.58 -14.77 -13.53
N GLU A 140 9.16 -15.78 -14.33
CA GLU A 140 8.76 -17.09 -13.80
C GLU A 140 9.82 -17.68 -12.87
N GLN A 141 11.11 -17.45 -13.20
CA GLN A 141 12.21 -17.96 -12.40
C GLN A 141 12.33 -17.25 -11.06
N THR A 142 12.25 -15.91 -11.02
CA THR A 142 12.35 -15.14 -9.77
C THR A 142 11.12 -15.40 -8.89
N VAL A 143 9.92 -15.25 -9.44
CA VAL A 143 8.65 -15.46 -8.72
C VAL A 143 8.52 -16.90 -8.20
N GLY A 144 8.91 -17.89 -9.01
CA GLY A 144 8.89 -19.30 -8.62
C GLY A 144 9.92 -19.67 -7.53
N SER A 145 10.95 -18.85 -7.33
CA SER A 145 11.99 -19.06 -6.31
C SER A 145 11.69 -18.43 -4.96
N PHE A 146 10.73 -17.50 -4.87
CA PHE A 146 10.45 -16.75 -3.64
C PHE A 146 10.04 -17.64 -2.48
N ARG A 147 10.65 -17.38 -1.33
CA ARG A 147 10.32 -18.00 -0.05
C ARG A 147 9.78 -16.94 0.89
N GLN A 148 9.03 -17.38 1.89
CA GLN A 148 8.50 -16.50 2.93
C GLN A 148 9.59 -15.61 3.58
N GLN A 149 10.82 -16.13 3.71
CA GLN A 149 11.94 -15.39 4.29
C GLN A 149 12.38 -14.22 3.40
N ASP A 150 12.47 -14.41 2.07
CA ASP A 150 12.86 -13.37 1.11
C ASP A 150 11.93 -12.16 1.22
N PHE A 151 10.65 -12.45 1.41
CA PHE A 151 9.61 -11.47 1.63
C PHE A 151 9.79 -10.69 2.94
N PHE A 152 10.01 -11.38 4.06
CA PHE A 152 10.28 -10.73 5.35
C PHE A 152 11.57 -9.91 5.31
N ASP A 153 12.61 -10.40 4.67
CA ASP A 153 13.87 -9.69 4.52
C ASP A 153 13.71 -8.42 3.67
N PHE A 154 12.96 -8.49 2.56
CA PHE A 154 12.67 -7.34 1.72
C PHE A 154 11.92 -6.26 2.52
N ILE A 155 10.78 -6.60 3.12
CA ILE A 155 10.00 -5.64 3.91
C ILE A 155 10.85 -5.10 5.07
N SER A 156 11.49 -5.97 5.84
CA SER A 156 12.25 -5.55 7.01
C SER A 156 13.45 -4.66 6.69
N THR A 157 14.01 -4.77 5.48
CA THR A 157 15.15 -3.94 5.04
C THR A 157 14.73 -2.66 4.33
N ARG A 158 13.55 -2.64 3.69
CA ARG A 158 13.08 -1.54 2.84
C ARG A 158 12.00 -0.68 3.50
N LEU A 159 11.19 -1.26 4.41
CA LEU A 159 10.16 -0.51 5.11
C LEU A 159 10.81 0.45 6.13
N ASP A 160 10.96 1.70 5.73
CA ASP A 160 11.36 2.81 6.58
C ASP A 160 10.13 3.70 6.83
N THR A 161 9.82 3.95 8.08
CA THR A 161 8.68 4.79 8.47
C THR A 161 8.79 6.23 7.94
N ASN A 162 10.00 6.75 7.73
CA ASN A 162 10.22 8.03 7.07
C ASN A 162 9.78 8.04 5.58
N ARG A 163 9.70 6.86 4.98
CA ARG A 163 9.23 6.64 3.59
C ARG A 163 7.75 6.28 3.51
N LEU A 164 7.02 6.35 4.63
CA LEU A 164 5.60 5.99 4.73
C LEU A 164 4.73 7.23 4.92
N ILE A 165 3.72 7.37 4.08
CA ILE A 165 2.70 8.42 4.19
C ILE A 165 1.34 7.74 4.33
N PHE A 166 0.53 8.21 5.29
CA PHE A 166 -0.89 7.92 5.33
C PHE A 166 -1.67 9.15 4.85
N SER A 167 -2.37 9.03 3.73
CA SER A 167 -3.12 10.11 3.11
C SER A 167 -4.62 9.93 3.32
N VAL A 168 -5.32 11.02 3.62
CA VAL A 168 -6.79 11.04 3.74
C VAL A 168 -7.35 12.28 3.06
N VAL A 169 -8.27 12.08 2.12
CA VAL A 169 -8.99 13.17 1.44
C VAL A 169 -10.47 12.88 1.46
N GLY A 170 -11.29 13.80 1.93
CA GLY A 170 -12.76 13.64 1.92
C GLY A 170 -13.47 14.34 3.07
N ASN A 171 -14.74 13.97 3.26
CA ASN A 171 -15.61 14.61 4.25
C ASN A 171 -15.38 14.04 5.66
N ILE A 172 -14.22 14.30 6.20
CA ILE A 172 -13.83 13.89 7.55
C ILE A 172 -12.88 14.93 8.13
N SER A 173 -13.06 15.29 9.39
CA SER A 173 -12.16 16.26 10.04
C SER A 173 -10.81 15.65 10.40
N PHE A 174 -9.74 16.44 10.37
CA PHE A 174 -8.38 16.01 10.72
C PHE A 174 -8.31 15.41 12.13
N LYS A 175 -9.03 15.99 13.09
CA LYS A 175 -9.13 15.47 14.45
C LYS A 175 -9.65 14.04 14.49
N LYS A 176 -10.69 13.75 13.71
CA LYS A 176 -11.27 12.39 13.63
C LYS A 176 -10.33 11.41 12.95
N VAL A 177 -9.58 11.86 11.94
CA VAL A 177 -8.53 11.06 11.30
C VAL A 177 -7.48 10.65 12.33
N LEU A 178 -6.91 11.60 13.06
CA LEU A 178 -5.89 11.32 14.06
C LEU A 178 -6.38 10.37 15.16
N GLN A 179 -7.59 10.55 15.66
CA GLN A 179 -8.18 9.65 16.68
C GLN A 179 -8.24 8.19 16.22
N GLY A 180 -8.44 7.94 14.92
CA GLY A 180 -8.55 6.58 14.38
C GLY A 180 -7.21 5.90 14.10
N ILE A 181 -6.18 6.66 13.71
CA ILE A 181 -4.98 6.08 13.11
C ILE A 181 -3.66 6.38 13.84
N GLU A 182 -3.61 7.43 14.66
CA GLU A 182 -2.36 7.85 15.33
C GLU A 182 -1.79 6.74 16.22
N GLY A 183 -2.63 6.09 17.02
CA GLY A 183 -2.21 4.98 17.88
C GLY A 183 -1.62 3.80 17.11
N PRO A 184 -2.36 3.19 16.17
CA PRO A 184 -1.85 2.11 15.32
C PRO A 184 -0.58 2.48 14.55
N LEU A 185 -0.51 3.68 13.93
CA LEU A 185 0.67 4.12 13.19
C LEU A 185 1.91 4.31 14.07
N SER A 186 1.73 4.82 15.29
CA SER A 186 2.84 5.02 16.23
C SER A 186 3.44 3.69 16.74
N GLN A 187 2.75 2.56 16.56
CA GLN A 187 3.25 1.23 16.94
C GLN A 187 4.11 0.59 15.83
N ILE A 188 4.09 1.14 14.61
CA ILE A 188 4.98 0.68 13.53
C ILE A 188 6.40 1.09 13.92
N GLN A 189 7.28 0.09 14.09
CA GLN A 189 8.66 0.33 14.50
C GLN A 189 9.50 0.70 13.28
N THR A 190 10.37 1.70 13.45
CA THR A 190 11.53 1.93 12.57
C THR A 190 12.59 0.88 12.86
N LYS A 191 13.38 0.55 11.85
CA LYS A 191 14.69 -0.04 12.11
C LYS A 191 15.63 0.98 12.67
#